data_eb12a12f4468b2a6ee6045b5c9512898
#
_entry.id   eb12a12f4468b2a6ee6045b5c9512898
#
_cell.length_a   1.000
_cell.length_b   1.000
_cell.length_c   1.000
_cell.angle_alpha   90.00
_cell.angle_beta   90.00
_cell.angle_gamma   90.00
#
_symmetry.space_group_name_H-M   'P 1'
#
loop_
_entity.id
_entity.type
_entity.pdbx_description
1 polymer ?
#
loop_
_entity_poly.entity_id
_entity_poly.type
_entity_poly.pdbx_seq_one_letter_code
_entity_poly.pdbx_strand_id
1 'polypeptide(L)'
;IATERPQTRVYATDLSSKAIALATRNRDALDLQDRVELIECDLVEGVPAELAQSFSVLVSNPPYIPTSVLEQEVPAEVKGFEPKLALDGGEDGLDVYKRLLEVAPRMLLPGGMLCVELYEGHLDKAAHLAEEQGIWESVEVKEDLTHRPRILVACLAK
;
A
#
# COMPACT_ATOMS: atom_id res chain seq x y z
N ILE A 1 7.05 -7.14 -8.99
CA ILE A 1 6.34 -6.63 -10.19
C ILE A 1 7.34 -6.42 -11.32
N ALA A 2 8.31 -5.51 -11.18
CA ALA A 2 9.22 -5.14 -12.28
C ALA A 2 10.03 -6.32 -12.85
N THR A 3 10.44 -7.29 -12.04
CA THR A 3 11.13 -8.52 -12.49
C THR A 3 10.21 -9.43 -13.30
N GLU A 4 8.97 -9.62 -12.85
CA GLU A 4 7.99 -10.51 -13.47
C GLU A 4 7.29 -9.90 -14.69
N ARG A 5 7.31 -8.57 -14.80
CA ARG A 5 6.67 -7.80 -15.87
C ARG A 5 7.65 -6.81 -16.50
N PRO A 6 8.46 -7.25 -17.47
CA PRO A 6 9.54 -6.41 -18.05
C PRO A 6 9.07 -5.13 -18.73
N GLN A 7 7.80 -5.03 -19.12
CA GLN A 7 7.23 -3.82 -19.74
C GLN A 7 6.69 -2.81 -18.72
N THR A 8 6.70 -3.14 -17.42
CA THR A 8 6.12 -2.30 -16.37
C THR A 8 7.15 -1.31 -15.85
N ARG A 9 6.75 -0.05 -15.70
CA ARG A 9 7.43 0.95 -14.87
C ARG A 9 6.80 0.97 -13.48
N VAL A 10 7.63 1.11 -12.45
CA VAL A 10 7.20 1.11 -11.06
C VAL A 10 7.72 2.38 -10.39
N TYR A 11 6.83 3.08 -9.72
CA TYR A 11 7.16 4.15 -8.77
C TYR A 11 6.90 3.59 -7.39
N ALA A 12 7.93 3.48 -6.57
CA ALA A 12 7.81 2.98 -5.22
C ALA A 12 8.16 4.09 -4.23
N THR A 13 7.27 4.31 -3.29
CA THR A 13 7.38 5.37 -2.30
C THR A 13 7.50 4.79 -0.90
N ASP A 14 8.26 5.44 -0.04
CA ASP A 14 8.33 5.13 1.38
C ASP A 14 8.66 6.41 2.16
N LEU A 15 8.10 6.54 3.34
CA LEU A 15 8.36 7.67 4.25
C LEU A 15 9.75 7.55 4.92
N SER A 16 10.31 6.35 4.97
CA SER A 16 11.58 6.06 5.63
C SER A 16 12.75 6.13 4.66
N SER A 17 13.67 7.09 4.87
CA SER A 17 14.93 7.17 4.13
C SER A 17 15.76 5.88 4.21
N LYS A 18 15.67 5.14 5.33
CA LYS A 18 16.34 3.85 5.50
C LYS A 18 15.72 2.77 4.61
N ALA A 19 14.40 2.75 4.48
CA ALA A 19 13.69 1.83 3.58
C ALA A 19 14.03 2.16 2.12
N ILE A 20 14.04 3.43 1.73
CA ILE A 20 14.47 3.89 0.40
C ILE A 20 15.91 3.47 0.11
N ALA A 21 16.83 3.65 1.06
CA ALA A 21 18.23 3.23 0.88
C ALA A 21 18.37 1.70 0.69
N LEU A 22 17.56 0.90 1.39
CA LEU A 22 17.53 -0.55 1.20
C LEU A 22 16.91 -0.92 -0.15
N ALA A 23 15.80 -0.31 -0.50
CA ALA A 23 15.12 -0.52 -1.78
C ALA A 23 16.04 -0.15 -2.97
N THR A 24 16.84 0.92 -2.84
CA THR A 24 17.83 1.33 -3.84
C THR A 24 18.87 0.22 -4.06
N ARG A 25 19.44 -0.34 -3.00
CA ARG A 25 20.39 -1.46 -3.13
C ARG A 25 19.75 -2.68 -3.79
N ASN A 26 18.50 -3.00 -3.44
CA ASN A 26 17.79 -4.14 -4.03
C ASN A 26 17.47 -3.90 -5.52
N ARG A 27 17.03 -2.69 -5.87
CA ARG A 27 16.80 -2.29 -7.26
C ARG A 27 18.07 -2.44 -8.10
N ASP A 28 19.18 -1.92 -7.58
CA ASP A 28 20.47 -1.90 -8.28
C ASP A 28 21.04 -3.33 -8.43
N ALA A 29 20.88 -4.18 -7.42
CA ALA A 29 21.27 -5.58 -7.48
C ALA A 29 20.46 -6.43 -8.48
N LEU A 30 19.27 -5.93 -8.87
CA LEU A 30 18.37 -6.57 -9.83
C LEU A 30 18.40 -5.91 -11.22
N ASP A 31 19.29 -4.95 -11.46
CA ASP A 31 19.41 -4.19 -12.71
C ASP A 31 18.08 -3.54 -13.15
N LEU A 32 17.36 -2.92 -12.19
CA LEU A 32 16.03 -2.34 -12.41
C LEU A 32 16.00 -0.81 -12.44
N GLN A 33 17.17 -0.12 -12.50
CA GLN A 33 17.28 1.33 -12.38
C GLN A 33 16.45 2.08 -13.44
N ASP A 34 16.39 1.55 -14.65
CA ASP A 34 15.66 2.18 -15.77
C ASP A 34 14.13 2.05 -15.64
N ARG A 35 13.63 1.19 -14.76
CA ARG A 35 12.21 0.85 -14.66
C ARG A 35 11.59 1.01 -13.28
N VAL A 36 12.40 1.16 -12.24
CA VAL A 36 11.93 1.37 -10.86
C VAL A 36 12.47 2.69 -10.34
N GLU A 37 11.58 3.63 -10.13
CA GLU A 37 11.88 4.90 -9.47
C GLU A 37 11.50 4.82 -8.00
N LEU A 38 12.40 5.29 -7.12
CA LEU A 38 12.24 5.26 -5.67
C LEU A 38 12.15 6.70 -5.15
N ILE A 39 11.11 6.99 -4.40
CA ILE A 39 10.82 8.34 -3.92
C ILE A 39 10.60 8.31 -2.41
N GLU A 40 11.40 9.08 -1.67
CA GLU A 40 11.17 9.31 -0.24
C GLU A 40 10.05 10.34 -0.09
N CYS A 41 8.85 9.88 0.27
CA CYS A 41 7.71 10.76 0.51
C CYS A 41 6.60 10.05 1.30
N ASP A 42 5.63 10.83 1.75
CA ASP A 42 4.40 10.31 2.34
C ASP A 42 3.42 9.92 1.23
N LEU A 43 3.02 8.66 1.21
CA LEU A 43 2.14 8.05 0.20
C LEU A 43 2.57 8.44 -1.24
N VAL A 44 1.85 9.37 -1.87
CA VAL A 44 2.06 9.78 -3.27
C VAL A 44 2.55 11.22 -3.41
N GLU A 45 2.83 11.93 -2.32
CA GLU A 45 3.12 13.37 -2.33
C GLU A 45 4.35 13.75 -3.17
N GLY A 46 5.32 12.84 -3.29
CA GLY A 46 6.52 13.04 -4.11
C GLY A 46 6.41 12.51 -5.54
N VAL A 47 5.30 11.88 -5.89
CA VAL A 47 5.11 11.39 -7.26
C VAL A 47 4.83 12.57 -8.21
N PRO A 48 5.50 12.67 -9.37
CA PRO A 48 5.30 13.76 -10.32
C PRO A 48 3.82 13.97 -10.68
N ALA A 49 3.36 15.22 -10.63
CA ALA A 49 1.94 15.56 -10.84
C ALA A 49 1.43 15.17 -12.23
N GLU A 50 2.30 15.14 -13.24
CA GLU A 50 1.99 14.71 -14.60
C GLU A 50 1.65 13.22 -14.71
N LEU A 51 1.94 12.43 -13.68
CA LEU A 51 1.57 11.02 -13.57
C LEU A 51 0.20 10.80 -12.92
N ALA A 52 -0.52 11.85 -12.58
CA ALA A 52 -1.90 11.72 -12.10
C ALA A 52 -2.75 10.96 -13.14
N GLN A 53 -3.61 10.07 -12.68
CA GLN A 53 -4.48 9.22 -13.49
C GLN A 53 -3.75 8.40 -14.58
N SER A 54 -2.51 7.96 -14.29
CA SER A 54 -1.72 7.19 -15.25
C SER A 54 -1.37 5.77 -14.79
N PHE A 55 -1.61 5.46 -13.53
CA PHE A 55 -1.27 4.16 -12.97
C PHE A 55 -2.39 3.14 -13.19
N SER A 56 -2.05 1.97 -13.67
CA SER A 56 -3.00 0.84 -13.79
C SER A 56 -3.21 0.10 -12.48
N VAL A 57 -2.23 0.13 -11.58
CA VAL A 57 -2.29 -0.54 -10.28
C VAL A 57 -1.56 0.28 -9.24
N LEU A 58 -2.17 0.44 -8.07
CA LEU A 58 -1.55 0.92 -6.85
C LEU A 58 -1.55 -0.22 -5.83
N VAL A 59 -0.38 -0.57 -5.30
CA VAL A 59 -0.22 -1.65 -4.32
C VAL A 59 0.32 -1.07 -3.04
N SER A 60 -0.22 -1.47 -1.89
CA SER A 60 0.28 -1.08 -0.58
C SER A 60 0.15 -2.20 0.45
N ASN A 61 1.14 -2.30 1.33
CA ASN A 61 1.05 -3.00 2.61
C ASN A 61 1.28 -1.96 3.71
N PRO A 62 0.25 -1.18 4.08
CA PRO A 62 0.38 -0.11 5.06
C PRO A 62 0.45 -0.69 6.49
N PRO A 63 0.94 0.06 7.47
CA PRO A 63 0.79 -0.31 8.87
C PRO A 63 -0.70 -0.43 9.22
N TYR A 64 -1.07 -1.52 9.89
CA TYR A 64 -2.46 -1.86 10.21
C TYR A 64 -2.68 -2.32 11.66
N ILE A 65 -1.67 -2.26 12.53
CA ILE A 65 -1.83 -2.63 13.93
C ILE A 65 -2.42 -1.44 14.69
N PRO A 66 -3.56 -1.60 15.39
CA PRO A 66 -4.09 -0.55 16.24
C PRO A 66 -3.07 -0.10 17.30
N THR A 67 -2.98 1.22 17.54
CA THR A 67 -1.99 1.77 18.48
C THR A 67 -2.08 1.13 19.88
N SER A 68 -3.29 0.86 20.37
CA SER A 68 -3.50 0.21 21.67
C SER A 68 -2.95 -1.22 21.73
N VAL A 69 -3.12 -1.99 20.64
CA VAL A 69 -2.58 -3.35 20.49
C VAL A 69 -1.06 -3.32 20.40
N LEU A 70 -0.53 -2.39 19.62
CA LEU A 70 0.91 -2.21 19.47
C LEU A 70 1.60 -1.90 20.81
N GLU A 71 0.97 -1.12 21.66
CA GLU A 71 1.52 -0.77 22.98
C GLU A 71 1.46 -1.90 24.00
N GLN A 72 0.40 -2.70 24.00
CA GLN A 72 0.10 -3.68 25.04
C GLN A 72 0.43 -5.13 24.67
N GLU A 73 0.19 -5.55 23.43
CA GLU A 73 0.17 -6.95 23.05
C GLU A 73 1.33 -7.38 22.13
N VAL A 74 1.97 -6.43 21.43
CA VAL A 74 3.06 -6.80 20.52
C VAL A 74 4.33 -7.14 21.30
N PRO A 75 4.93 -8.32 21.07
CA PRO A 75 6.14 -8.75 21.77
C PRO A 75 7.29 -7.75 21.64
N ALA A 76 8.11 -7.64 22.69
CA ALA A 76 9.26 -6.74 22.70
C ALA A 76 10.26 -7.01 21.56
N GLU A 77 10.33 -8.26 21.10
CA GLU A 77 11.15 -8.68 19.95
C GLU A 77 10.70 -7.99 18.66
N VAL A 78 9.40 -7.90 18.40
CA VAL A 78 8.86 -7.19 17.23
C VAL A 78 9.08 -5.68 17.37
N LYS A 79 8.78 -5.12 18.54
CA LYS A 79 9.00 -3.69 18.84
C LYS A 79 10.47 -3.27 18.74
N GLY A 80 11.40 -4.21 18.96
CA GLY A 80 12.84 -3.96 18.94
C GLY A 80 13.46 -3.99 17.54
N PHE A 81 12.81 -4.65 16.58
CA PHE A 81 13.37 -4.87 15.24
C PHE A 81 12.62 -4.13 14.13
N GLU A 82 11.31 -3.89 14.30
CA GLU A 82 10.52 -3.14 13.33
C GLU A 82 10.21 -1.73 13.82
N PRO A 83 10.40 -0.70 12.97
CA PRO A 83 10.10 0.66 13.35
C PRO A 83 8.59 0.82 13.63
N LYS A 84 8.23 1.57 14.68
CA LYS A 84 6.82 1.86 15.02
C LYS A 84 6.04 2.37 13.79
N LEU A 85 6.68 3.18 12.96
CA LEU A 85 6.13 3.71 11.73
C LEU A 85 5.64 2.63 10.74
N ALA A 86 6.26 1.46 10.74
CA ALA A 86 5.88 0.35 9.85
C ALA A 86 4.74 -0.51 10.41
N LEU A 87 4.37 -0.33 11.67
CA LEU A 87 3.41 -1.17 12.38
C LEU A 87 2.14 -0.43 12.77
N ASP A 88 2.26 0.83 13.21
CA ASP A 88 1.18 1.62 13.81
C ASP A 88 0.18 2.10 12.75
N GLY A 89 -0.98 1.46 12.68
CA GLY A 89 -2.09 1.82 11.80
C GLY A 89 -3.06 2.85 12.38
N GLY A 90 -2.74 3.46 13.54
CA GLY A 90 -3.61 4.43 14.21
C GLY A 90 -4.64 3.78 15.14
N GLU A 91 -5.68 4.51 15.51
CA GLU A 91 -6.64 4.12 16.53
C GLU A 91 -7.34 2.78 16.20
N ASP A 92 -7.80 2.62 14.97
CA ASP A 92 -8.52 1.44 14.50
C ASP A 92 -7.73 0.58 13.50
N GLY A 93 -6.44 0.86 13.31
CA GLY A 93 -5.57 0.13 12.37
C GLY A 93 -5.83 0.47 10.89
N LEU A 94 -6.65 1.46 10.58
CA LEU A 94 -7.04 1.81 9.22
C LEU A 94 -6.66 3.24 8.79
N ASP A 95 -5.90 3.98 9.60
CA ASP A 95 -5.66 5.41 9.31
C ASP A 95 -4.90 5.60 7.99
N VAL A 96 -3.87 4.79 7.72
CA VAL A 96 -3.14 4.85 6.45
C VAL A 96 -3.99 4.34 5.29
N TYR A 97 -4.80 3.30 5.51
CA TYR A 97 -5.74 2.81 4.50
C TYR A 97 -6.77 3.87 4.07
N LYS A 98 -7.36 4.60 5.02
CA LYS A 98 -8.29 5.71 4.73
C LYS A 98 -7.64 6.76 3.83
N ARG A 99 -6.40 7.12 4.12
CA ARG A 99 -5.61 8.06 3.29
C ARG A 99 -5.32 7.48 1.89
N LEU A 100 -5.04 6.16 1.79
CA LEU A 100 -4.88 5.50 0.49
C LEU A 100 -6.17 5.58 -0.34
N LEU A 101 -7.35 5.40 0.26
CA LEU A 101 -8.63 5.57 -0.41
C LEU A 101 -8.86 7.00 -0.96
N GLU A 102 -8.28 8.02 -0.30
CA GLU A 102 -8.37 9.42 -0.76
C GLU A 102 -7.43 9.72 -1.93
N VAL A 103 -6.23 9.13 -1.92
CA VAL A 103 -5.20 9.46 -2.93
C VAL A 103 -5.24 8.53 -4.15
N ALA A 104 -5.64 7.27 -3.99
CA ALA A 104 -5.62 6.29 -5.07
C ALA A 104 -6.45 6.70 -6.29
N PRO A 105 -7.66 7.26 -6.18
CA PRO A 105 -8.46 7.69 -7.34
C PRO A 105 -7.80 8.80 -8.16
N ARG A 106 -6.93 9.60 -7.53
CA ARG A 106 -6.20 10.66 -8.24
C ARG A 106 -5.01 10.15 -9.03
N MET A 107 -4.50 8.98 -8.67
CA MET A 107 -3.33 8.36 -9.30
C MET A 107 -3.71 7.31 -10.32
N LEU A 108 -4.80 6.58 -10.06
CA LEU A 108 -5.26 5.50 -10.93
C LEU A 108 -5.94 6.05 -12.19
N LEU A 109 -5.67 5.42 -13.32
CA LEU A 109 -6.47 5.61 -14.53
C LEU A 109 -7.88 4.98 -14.35
N PRO A 110 -8.88 5.39 -15.12
CA PRO A 110 -10.20 4.73 -15.13
C PRO A 110 -10.06 3.22 -15.39
N GLY A 111 -10.66 2.40 -14.53
CA GLY A 111 -10.49 0.94 -14.53
C GLY A 111 -9.20 0.45 -13.86
N GLY A 112 -8.40 1.34 -13.28
CA GLY A 112 -7.23 0.97 -12.50
C GLY A 112 -7.59 0.35 -11.15
N MET A 113 -6.65 -0.35 -10.52
CA MET A 113 -6.89 -1.13 -9.31
C MET A 113 -6.06 -0.64 -8.13
N LEU A 114 -6.70 -0.51 -6.97
CA LEU A 114 -6.05 -0.41 -5.67
C LEU A 114 -6.00 -1.81 -5.03
N CYS A 115 -4.81 -2.27 -4.65
CA CYS A 115 -4.60 -3.54 -3.95
C CYS A 115 -3.93 -3.27 -2.61
N VAL A 116 -4.57 -3.61 -1.50
CA VAL A 116 -4.04 -3.33 -0.16
C VAL A 116 -4.03 -4.59 0.68
N GLU A 117 -2.87 -4.90 1.26
CA GLU A 117 -2.79 -5.93 2.30
C GLU A 117 -3.22 -5.34 3.64
N LEU A 118 -4.10 -6.05 4.36
CA LEU A 118 -4.61 -5.65 5.67
C LEU A 118 -4.72 -6.86 6.62
N TYR A 119 -4.86 -6.57 7.90
CA TYR A 119 -5.22 -7.59 8.88
C TYR A 119 -6.62 -8.14 8.59
N GLU A 120 -6.78 -9.48 8.68
CA GLU A 120 -8.04 -10.16 8.35
C GLU A 120 -9.28 -9.60 9.06
N GLY A 121 -9.13 -9.19 10.32
CA GLY A 121 -10.21 -8.59 11.11
C GLY A 121 -10.62 -7.17 10.70
N HIS A 122 -9.89 -6.53 9.80
CA HIS A 122 -10.18 -5.18 9.31
C HIS A 122 -10.83 -5.16 7.92
N LEU A 123 -10.80 -6.27 7.19
CA LEU A 123 -11.18 -6.30 5.77
C LEU A 123 -12.64 -5.94 5.50
N ASP A 124 -13.58 -6.42 6.34
CA ASP A 124 -14.99 -6.09 6.18
C ASP A 124 -15.24 -4.58 6.33
N LYS A 125 -14.61 -3.97 7.34
CA LYS A 125 -14.68 -2.52 7.57
C LYS A 125 -13.99 -1.75 6.44
N ALA A 126 -12.84 -2.22 5.99
CA ALA A 126 -12.10 -1.61 4.90
C ALA A 126 -12.88 -1.67 3.59
N ALA A 127 -13.51 -2.81 3.28
CA ALA A 127 -14.37 -2.95 2.10
C ALA A 127 -15.56 -1.97 2.15
N HIS A 128 -16.22 -1.89 3.29
CA HIS A 128 -17.34 -0.96 3.48
C HIS A 128 -16.94 0.51 3.26
N LEU A 129 -15.79 0.93 3.82
CA LEU A 129 -15.24 2.28 3.60
C LEU A 129 -14.96 2.59 2.12
N ALA A 130 -14.48 1.61 1.36
CA ALA A 130 -14.29 1.77 -0.07
C ALA A 130 -15.63 1.89 -0.80
N GLU A 131 -16.59 1.00 -0.51
CA GLU A 131 -17.93 1.00 -1.11
C GLU A 131 -18.69 2.31 -0.86
N GLU A 132 -18.58 2.88 0.34
CA GLU A 132 -19.22 4.17 0.70
C GLU A 132 -18.75 5.34 -0.18
N GLN A 133 -17.54 5.28 -0.77
CA GLN A 133 -17.09 6.32 -1.70
C GLN A 133 -17.89 6.37 -3.00
N GLY A 134 -18.54 5.27 -3.41
CA GLY A 134 -19.36 5.19 -4.61
C GLY A 134 -18.64 5.40 -5.94
N ILE A 135 -17.31 5.32 -5.95
CA ILE A 135 -16.46 5.52 -7.14
C ILE A 135 -15.78 4.23 -7.62
N TRP A 136 -15.87 3.18 -6.84
CA TRP A 136 -15.30 1.88 -7.17
C TRP A 136 -16.34 1.00 -7.86
N GLU A 137 -16.04 0.48 -9.05
CA GLU A 137 -16.89 -0.45 -9.81
C GLU A 137 -17.05 -1.79 -9.08
N SER A 138 -15.98 -2.23 -8.40
CA SER A 138 -15.99 -3.42 -7.56
C SER A 138 -15.03 -3.28 -6.38
N VAL A 139 -15.39 -3.88 -5.25
CA VAL A 139 -14.56 -4.05 -4.07
C VAL A 139 -14.60 -5.54 -3.69
N GLU A 140 -13.45 -6.19 -3.64
CA GLU A 140 -13.35 -7.61 -3.39
C GLU A 140 -12.27 -7.91 -2.35
N VAL A 141 -12.53 -8.88 -1.48
CA VAL A 141 -11.54 -9.42 -0.57
C VAL A 141 -10.98 -10.72 -1.16
N LYS A 142 -9.66 -10.81 -1.22
CA LYS A 142 -8.93 -11.99 -1.72
C LYS A 142 -8.14 -12.65 -0.60
N GLU A 143 -7.98 -13.96 -0.76
CA GLU A 143 -7.11 -14.75 0.11
C GLU A 143 -5.63 -14.63 -0.33
N ASP A 144 -4.75 -14.75 0.66
CA ASP A 144 -3.32 -14.93 0.42
C ASP A 144 -2.99 -16.41 0.08
N LEU A 145 -1.71 -16.73 -0.09
CA LEU A 145 -1.24 -18.07 -0.40
C LEU A 145 -1.46 -19.08 0.75
N THR A 146 -1.85 -18.62 1.94
CA THR A 146 -2.20 -19.45 3.09
C THR A 146 -3.71 -19.63 3.25
N HIS A 147 -4.50 -19.19 2.27
CA HIS A 147 -5.97 -19.22 2.26
C HIS A 147 -6.62 -18.40 3.39
N ARG A 148 -5.97 -17.29 3.76
CA ARG A 148 -6.54 -16.31 4.69
C ARG A 148 -6.94 -15.05 3.93
N PRO A 149 -8.09 -14.45 4.25
CA PRO A 149 -8.45 -13.16 3.69
C PRO A 149 -7.42 -12.10 4.16
N ARG A 150 -6.74 -11.49 3.20
CA ARG A 150 -5.64 -10.55 3.48
C ARG A 150 -5.59 -9.37 2.53
N ILE A 151 -6.17 -9.49 1.36
CA ILE A 151 -5.98 -8.50 0.30
C ILE A 151 -7.33 -7.91 -0.07
N LEU A 152 -7.44 -6.60 0.05
CA LEU A 152 -8.55 -5.85 -0.53
C LEU A 152 -8.15 -5.38 -1.92
N VAL A 153 -9.02 -5.60 -2.90
CA VAL A 153 -8.88 -5.12 -4.28
C VAL A 153 -10.09 -4.26 -4.62
N ALA A 154 -9.85 -2.99 -4.93
CA ALA A 154 -10.89 -2.07 -5.39
C ALA A 154 -10.58 -1.62 -6.82
N CYS A 155 -11.53 -1.78 -7.75
CA CYS A 155 -11.38 -1.37 -9.14
C CYS A 155 -12.09 -0.03 -9.34
N LEU A 156 -11.36 0.98 -9.83
CA LEU A 156 -11.93 2.29 -10.09
C LEU A 156 -12.91 2.22 -11.27
N ALA A 157 -14.06 2.88 -11.17
CA ALA A 157 -15.01 2.96 -12.27
C ALA A 157 -14.38 3.61 -13.53
N LYS A 158 -14.90 3.23 -14.70
CA LYS A 158 -14.42 3.73 -16.00
C LYS A 158 -14.92 5.14 -16.29
#